data_ed10c38f4f27ecedb6632fdcd419bbb4
#
_entry.id   ed10c38f4f27ecedb6632fdcd419bbb4
#
_cell.length_a   1.000
_cell.length_b   1.000
_cell.length_c   1.000
_cell.angle_alpha   90.00
_cell.angle_beta   90.00
_cell.angle_gamma   90.00
#
_symmetry.space_group_name_H-M   'P 1'
#
loop_
_entity.id
_entity.type
_entity.pdbx_description
1 polymer ?
#
loop_
_entity_poly.entity_id
_entity_poly.type
_entity_poly.pdbx_seq_one_letter_code
_entity_poly.pdbx_strand_id
1 'polypeptide(L)'
;MGVASIGKIMWLLGIIAWYAIRYPFERRARRSRVVSNRRSRSDFAGLASALFGMAVLPAFYVASGIPESADYPARLWAVILGAIIFGTALWLFRVSHKMLGRNWSITLEIREQHRLVSSGPYALVRHPMYTSFFLMAVGQAFLLSNWAVGLGGLIGFALLFFLRVDKEERMMLENFGPEYRDYMERTKRLIPYIY
;
A
#
# COMPACT_ATOMS: atom_id res chain seq x y z
N MET A 1 23.51 -10.59 17.68
CA MET A 1 22.49 -9.68 17.16
C MET A 1 21.16 -10.09 17.76
N GLY A 2 20.44 -9.19 18.44
CA GLY A 2 19.15 -9.51 19.07
C GLY A 2 18.03 -9.66 18.03
N VAL A 3 16.95 -10.37 18.40
CA VAL A 3 15.78 -10.59 17.52
C VAL A 3 15.17 -9.27 17.04
N ALA A 4 15.07 -8.26 17.92
CA ALA A 4 14.59 -6.93 17.55
C ALA A 4 15.44 -6.28 16.44
N SER A 5 16.77 -6.43 16.49
CA SER A 5 17.66 -5.89 15.46
C SER A 5 17.44 -6.57 14.11
N ILE A 6 17.16 -7.88 14.09
CA ILE A 6 16.83 -8.61 12.87
C ILE A 6 15.55 -8.03 12.25
N GLY A 7 14.50 -7.82 13.05
CA GLY A 7 13.25 -7.21 12.59
C GLY A 7 13.44 -5.82 11.99
N LYS A 8 14.22 -4.95 12.65
CA LYS A 8 14.56 -3.61 12.14
C LYS A 8 15.29 -3.67 10.78
N ILE A 9 16.26 -4.58 10.63
CA ILE A 9 16.99 -4.77 9.36
C ILE A 9 16.04 -5.28 8.27
N MET A 10 15.20 -6.27 8.57
CA MET A 10 14.24 -6.81 7.60
C MET A 10 13.25 -5.74 7.12
N TRP A 11 12.78 -4.88 8.04
CA TRP A 11 11.93 -3.75 7.68
C TRP A 11 12.65 -2.76 6.75
N LEU A 12 13.90 -2.36 7.07
CA LEU A 12 14.71 -1.48 6.22
C LEU A 12 14.90 -2.06 4.81
N LEU A 13 15.26 -3.35 4.71
CA LEU A 13 15.41 -4.02 3.43
C LEU A 13 14.08 -4.06 2.67
N GLY A 14 12.96 -4.26 3.38
CA GLY A 14 11.62 -4.22 2.81
C GLY A 14 11.26 -2.86 2.21
N ILE A 15 11.57 -1.76 2.90
CA ILE A 15 11.34 -0.39 2.39
C ILE A 15 12.22 -0.08 1.19
N ILE A 16 13.49 -0.50 1.20
CA ILE A 16 14.39 -0.36 0.05
C ILE A 16 13.83 -1.13 -1.15
N ALA A 17 13.40 -2.37 -0.95
CA ALA A 17 12.80 -3.20 -1.99
C ALA A 17 11.49 -2.59 -2.53
N TRP A 18 10.64 -2.07 -1.65
CA TRP A 18 9.42 -1.34 -2.04
C TRP A 18 9.73 -0.16 -2.95
N TYR A 19 10.69 0.68 -2.57
CA TYR A 19 11.09 1.83 -3.37
C TYR A 19 11.69 1.41 -4.72
N ALA A 20 12.57 0.39 -4.71
CA ALA A 20 13.16 -0.16 -5.93
C ALA A 20 12.11 -0.70 -6.92
N ILE A 21 11.06 -1.37 -6.40
CA ILE A 21 9.92 -1.83 -7.23
C ILE A 21 9.14 -0.63 -7.78
N ARG A 22 8.86 0.37 -6.96
CA ARG A 22 8.03 1.53 -7.31
C ARG A 22 8.70 2.47 -8.31
N TYR A 23 9.99 2.72 -8.15
CA TYR A 23 10.74 3.76 -8.87
C TYR A 23 10.58 3.72 -10.41
N PRO A 24 10.70 2.56 -11.09
CA PRO A 24 10.54 2.50 -12.55
C PRO A 24 9.13 2.91 -13.02
N PHE A 25 8.10 2.57 -12.24
CA PHE A 25 6.71 2.92 -12.55
C PHE A 25 6.44 4.39 -12.32
N GLU A 26 6.97 4.95 -11.23
CA GLU A 26 6.88 6.38 -10.94
C GLU A 26 7.56 7.23 -12.03
N ARG A 27 8.75 6.83 -12.47
CA ARG A 27 9.47 7.51 -13.55
C ARG A 27 8.68 7.48 -14.87
N ARG A 28 8.02 6.36 -15.19
CA ARG A 28 7.15 6.24 -16.37
C ARG A 28 5.89 7.08 -16.21
N ALA A 29 5.26 7.05 -15.04
CA ALA A 29 4.06 7.80 -14.74
C ALA A 29 4.24 9.31 -14.92
N ARG A 30 5.38 9.87 -14.49
CA ARG A 30 5.71 11.30 -14.67
C ARG A 30 5.84 11.74 -16.13
N ARG A 31 6.03 10.80 -17.06
CA ARG A 31 6.14 11.06 -18.51
C ARG A 31 4.82 10.95 -19.27
N SER A 32 3.78 10.45 -18.64
CA SER A 32 2.45 10.25 -19.26
C SER A 32 1.57 11.47 -19.06
N ARG A 33 0.83 11.87 -20.10
CA ARG A 33 -0.11 13.01 -20.04
C ARG A 33 -1.30 12.65 -19.15
N VAL A 34 -1.63 13.56 -18.23
CA VAL A 34 -2.80 13.48 -17.37
C VAL A 34 -3.96 14.18 -18.08
N VAL A 35 -5.09 13.47 -18.23
CA VAL A 35 -6.31 14.00 -18.87
C VAL A 35 -7.26 14.57 -17.81
N SER A 36 -7.36 13.94 -16.65
CA SER A 36 -8.19 14.40 -15.53
C SER A 36 -7.44 14.26 -14.22
N ASN A 37 -7.50 15.29 -13.37
CA ASN A 37 -6.85 15.31 -12.06
C ASN A 37 -7.88 15.72 -11.01
N ARG A 38 -8.17 14.80 -10.06
CA ARG A 38 -9.17 15.00 -8.99
C ARG A 38 -8.53 15.05 -7.61
N ARG A 39 -7.36 15.65 -7.49
CA ARG A 39 -6.70 15.85 -6.20
C ARG A 39 -7.54 16.72 -5.28
N SER A 40 -7.66 16.31 -4.03
CA SER A 40 -8.36 17.05 -2.99
C SER A 40 -7.48 17.21 -1.74
N ARG A 41 -7.84 18.13 -0.84
CA ARG A 41 -7.15 18.30 0.45
C ARG A 41 -7.16 17.01 1.28
N SER A 42 -8.26 16.24 1.22
CA SER A 42 -8.36 14.95 1.93
C SER A 42 -7.44 13.89 1.33
N ASP A 43 -7.17 13.90 0.01
CA ASP A 43 -6.20 12.97 -0.59
C ASP A 43 -4.78 13.27 -0.10
N PHE A 44 -4.44 14.56 0.04
CA PHE A 44 -3.15 14.97 0.62
C PHE A 44 -3.03 14.54 2.08
N ALA A 45 -4.07 14.77 2.91
CA ALA A 45 -4.09 14.34 4.30
C ALA A 45 -3.94 12.80 4.43
N GLY A 46 -4.64 12.03 3.59
CA GLY A 46 -4.51 10.57 3.55
C GLY A 46 -3.10 10.11 3.15
N LEU A 47 -2.51 10.72 2.11
CA LEU A 47 -1.14 10.40 1.70
C LEU A 47 -0.12 10.75 2.78
N ALA A 48 -0.29 11.88 3.46
CA ALA A 48 0.57 12.30 4.57
C ALA A 48 0.46 11.33 5.75
N SER A 49 -0.76 10.90 6.12
CA SER A 49 -0.97 9.93 7.21
C SER A 49 -0.35 8.56 6.89
N ALA A 50 -0.51 8.07 5.66
CA ALA A 50 0.11 6.82 5.23
C ALA A 50 1.65 6.92 5.22
N LEU A 51 2.21 8.02 4.70
CA LEU A 51 3.65 8.28 4.71
C LEU A 51 4.18 8.34 6.15
N PHE A 52 3.48 9.04 7.03
CA PHE A 52 3.86 9.14 8.43
C PHE A 52 3.87 7.76 9.10
N GLY A 53 2.76 7.01 9.03
CA GLY A 53 2.60 5.73 9.72
C GLY A 53 3.46 4.60 9.15
N MET A 54 3.72 4.58 7.84
CA MET A 54 4.43 3.49 7.17
C MET A 54 5.92 3.78 6.89
N ALA A 55 6.36 5.03 6.98
CA ALA A 55 7.74 5.39 6.70
C ALA A 55 8.37 6.26 7.79
N VAL A 56 7.80 7.43 8.11
CA VAL A 56 8.42 8.40 9.01
C VAL A 56 8.52 7.87 10.44
N LEU A 57 7.39 7.45 11.00
CA LEU A 57 7.33 6.93 12.37
C LEU A 57 8.21 5.67 12.55
N PRO A 58 8.12 4.64 11.68
CA PRO A 58 8.99 3.48 11.82
C PRO A 58 10.47 3.77 11.57
N ALA A 59 10.82 4.68 10.65
CA ALA A 59 12.22 5.08 10.44
C ALA A 59 12.78 5.79 11.68
N PHE A 60 11.99 6.66 12.30
CA PHE A 60 12.36 7.32 13.54
C PHE A 60 12.57 6.30 14.67
N TYR A 61 11.64 5.35 14.83
CA TYR A 61 11.79 4.27 15.81
C TYR A 61 13.02 3.38 15.55
N VAL A 62 13.28 3.02 14.31
CA VAL A 62 14.46 2.21 13.96
C VAL A 62 15.75 2.93 14.34
N ALA A 63 15.81 4.25 14.13
CA ALA A 63 16.99 5.07 14.39
C ALA A 63 17.18 5.40 15.88
N SER A 64 16.10 5.72 16.60
CA SER A 64 16.16 6.25 17.98
C SER A 64 15.74 5.25 19.06
N GLY A 65 14.94 4.24 18.72
CA GLY A 65 14.27 3.37 19.68
C GLY A 65 13.03 3.97 20.36
N ILE A 66 12.63 5.20 20.01
CA ILE A 66 11.52 5.92 20.63
C ILE A 66 10.24 5.73 19.81
N PRO A 67 9.10 5.42 20.44
CA PRO A 67 8.83 5.34 21.89
C PRO A 67 9.11 3.94 22.47
N GLU A 68 10.01 3.85 23.46
CA GLU A 68 10.33 2.60 24.15
C GLU A 68 9.14 2.06 24.96
N SER A 69 8.27 2.97 25.47
CA SER A 69 7.09 2.60 26.26
C SER A 69 6.06 1.75 25.52
N ALA A 70 6.14 1.71 24.20
CA ALA A 70 5.28 0.90 23.33
C ALA A 70 5.93 -0.41 22.88
N ASP A 71 7.16 -0.71 23.32
CA ASP A 71 7.87 -1.93 22.96
C ASP A 71 7.27 -3.15 23.64
N TYR A 72 7.29 -4.26 22.93
CA TYR A 72 6.97 -5.58 23.45
C TYR A 72 8.08 -6.58 23.08
N PRO A 73 8.20 -7.72 23.81
CA PRO A 73 9.28 -8.67 23.59
C PRO A 73 9.30 -9.19 22.14
N ALA A 74 10.39 -8.91 21.43
CA ALA A 74 10.60 -9.41 20.07
C ALA A 74 10.79 -10.93 20.09
N ARG A 75 9.94 -11.64 19.37
CA ARG A 75 9.98 -13.10 19.23
C ARG A 75 10.37 -13.50 17.81
N LEU A 76 11.26 -14.48 17.68
CA LEU A 76 11.76 -14.90 16.36
C LEU A 76 10.63 -15.35 15.40
N TRP A 77 9.64 -16.09 15.91
CA TRP A 77 8.50 -16.50 15.09
C TRP A 77 7.70 -15.31 14.53
N ALA A 78 7.58 -14.23 15.33
CA ALA A 78 6.87 -13.02 14.90
C ALA A 78 7.65 -12.30 13.80
N VAL A 79 8.97 -12.19 13.94
CA VAL A 79 9.83 -11.60 12.88
C VAL A 79 9.80 -12.42 11.61
N ILE A 80 9.83 -13.77 11.69
CA ILE A 80 9.70 -14.65 10.53
C ILE A 80 8.34 -14.45 9.84
N LEU A 81 7.24 -14.45 10.61
CA LEU A 81 5.90 -14.23 10.09
C LEU A 81 5.78 -12.85 9.43
N GLY A 82 6.31 -11.81 10.10
CA GLY A 82 6.35 -10.44 9.56
C GLY A 82 7.11 -10.36 8.25
N ALA A 83 8.26 -11.04 8.14
CA ALA A 83 9.05 -11.10 6.92
C ALA A 83 8.31 -11.80 5.77
N ILE A 84 7.60 -12.90 6.06
CA ILE A 84 6.77 -13.61 5.07
C ILE A 84 5.64 -12.72 4.59
N ILE A 85 4.88 -12.08 5.50
CA ILE A 85 3.78 -11.18 5.17
C ILE A 85 4.29 -10.00 4.33
N PHE A 86 5.37 -9.36 4.76
CA PHE A 86 5.95 -8.21 4.05
C PHE A 86 6.47 -8.61 2.66
N GLY A 87 7.13 -9.77 2.55
CA GLY A 87 7.59 -10.32 1.27
C GLY A 87 6.44 -10.62 0.30
N THR A 88 5.36 -11.24 0.80
CA THR A 88 4.11 -11.46 0.04
C THR A 88 3.50 -10.14 -0.42
N ALA A 89 3.48 -9.14 0.46
CA ALA A 89 3.01 -7.80 0.12
C ALA A 89 3.83 -7.15 -1.00
N LEU A 90 5.16 -7.24 -0.96
CA LEU A 90 6.05 -6.75 -2.01
C LEU A 90 5.84 -7.46 -3.34
N TRP A 91 5.64 -8.77 -3.30
CA TRP A 91 5.30 -9.55 -4.50
C TRP A 91 3.98 -9.08 -5.11
N LEU A 92 2.90 -8.98 -4.29
CA LEU A 92 1.59 -8.51 -4.76
C LEU A 92 1.68 -7.08 -5.30
N PHE A 93 2.42 -6.19 -4.62
CA PHE A 93 2.67 -4.83 -5.06
C PHE A 93 3.35 -4.77 -6.44
N ARG A 94 4.39 -5.58 -6.65
CA ARG A 94 5.09 -5.67 -7.92
C ARG A 94 4.18 -6.18 -9.05
N VAL A 95 3.41 -7.25 -8.79
CA VAL A 95 2.50 -7.82 -9.81
C VAL A 95 1.41 -6.82 -10.15
N SER A 96 0.80 -6.16 -9.16
CA SER A 96 -0.21 -5.13 -9.38
C SER A 96 0.30 -3.96 -10.22
N HIS A 97 1.52 -3.48 -9.93
CA HIS A 97 2.16 -2.44 -10.76
C HIS A 97 2.40 -2.88 -12.21
N LYS A 98 2.86 -4.12 -12.41
CA LYS A 98 3.06 -4.65 -13.77
C LYS A 98 1.75 -4.72 -14.55
N MET A 99 0.66 -5.15 -13.92
CA MET A 99 -0.65 -5.25 -14.56
C MET A 99 -1.22 -3.88 -14.94
N LEU A 100 -1.12 -2.88 -14.06
CA LEU A 100 -1.54 -1.50 -14.38
C LEU A 100 -0.66 -0.86 -15.45
N GLY A 101 0.63 -1.13 -15.44
CA GLY A 101 1.55 -0.59 -16.43
C GLY A 101 1.47 0.94 -16.58
N ARG A 102 0.98 1.42 -17.73
CA ARG A 102 0.80 2.85 -18.04
C ARG A 102 -0.40 3.48 -17.32
N ASN A 103 -1.37 2.67 -16.87
CA ASN A 103 -2.55 3.14 -16.16
C ASN A 103 -2.24 3.53 -14.70
N TRP A 104 -1.06 3.12 -14.18
CA TRP A 104 -0.71 3.43 -12.81
C TRP A 104 -0.44 4.92 -12.57
N SER A 105 -0.99 5.45 -11.48
CA SER A 105 -0.80 6.82 -11.00
C SER A 105 -0.64 6.86 -9.46
N ILE A 106 0.09 7.86 -8.95
CA ILE A 106 0.19 8.12 -7.51
C ILE A 106 -1.10 8.76 -6.99
N THR A 107 -1.73 9.57 -7.83
CA THR A 107 -2.90 10.39 -7.51
C THR A 107 -4.11 9.94 -8.32
N LEU A 108 -5.30 10.43 -7.96
CA LEU A 108 -6.54 10.17 -8.68
C LEU A 108 -6.50 10.88 -10.05
N GLU A 109 -6.01 10.18 -11.05
CA GLU A 109 -5.78 10.68 -12.40
C GLU A 109 -6.23 9.67 -13.45
N ILE A 110 -6.93 10.13 -14.46
CA ILE A 110 -7.18 9.37 -15.67
C ILE A 110 -6.15 9.80 -16.72
N ARG A 111 -5.51 8.81 -17.34
CA ARG A 111 -4.48 9.01 -18.34
C ARG A 111 -5.01 8.77 -19.73
N GLU A 112 -4.31 9.30 -20.71
CA GLU A 112 -4.61 9.05 -22.13
C GLU A 112 -4.58 7.53 -22.40
N GLN A 113 -5.62 7.01 -23.10
CA GLN A 113 -5.81 5.58 -23.38
C GLN A 113 -5.94 4.69 -22.14
N HIS A 114 -6.50 5.21 -21.05
CA HIS A 114 -6.75 4.42 -19.85
C HIS A 114 -7.69 3.25 -20.18
N ARG A 115 -7.30 2.02 -19.82
CA ARG A 115 -8.09 0.80 -20.01
C ARG A 115 -8.40 0.18 -18.66
N LEU A 116 -9.58 -0.41 -18.52
CA LEU A 116 -9.93 -1.18 -17.34
C LEU A 116 -9.04 -2.43 -17.25
N VAL A 117 -8.35 -2.59 -16.13
CA VAL A 117 -7.54 -3.76 -15.84
C VAL A 117 -8.32 -4.64 -14.85
N SER A 118 -8.74 -5.81 -15.33
CA SER A 118 -9.54 -6.79 -14.56
C SER A 118 -8.93 -8.19 -14.51
N SER A 119 -7.64 -8.32 -14.84
CA SER A 119 -6.92 -9.60 -14.90
C SER A 119 -5.83 -9.70 -13.81
N GLY A 120 -5.29 -10.90 -13.60
CA GLY A 120 -4.30 -11.17 -12.55
C GLY A 120 -4.86 -10.88 -11.14
N PRO A 121 -4.14 -10.16 -10.27
CA PRO A 121 -4.65 -9.79 -8.94
C PRO A 121 -5.96 -8.98 -8.99
N TYR A 122 -6.18 -8.21 -10.07
CA TYR A 122 -7.40 -7.45 -10.29
C TYR A 122 -8.62 -8.33 -10.63
N ALA A 123 -8.43 -9.59 -10.98
CA ALA A 123 -9.55 -10.54 -11.10
C ALA A 123 -10.09 -11.00 -9.74
N LEU A 124 -9.30 -10.88 -8.67
CA LEU A 124 -9.65 -11.29 -7.32
C LEU A 124 -10.22 -10.15 -6.49
N VAL A 125 -9.59 -8.97 -6.57
CA VAL A 125 -9.99 -7.77 -5.84
C VAL A 125 -9.76 -6.53 -6.71
N ARG A 126 -10.58 -5.48 -6.51
CA ARG A 126 -10.47 -4.24 -7.29
C ARG A 126 -9.23 -3.40 -6.94
N HIS A 127 -8.76 -3.52 -5.69
CA HIS A 127 -7.67 -2.70 -5.17
C HIS A 127 -6.50 -3.53 -4.60
N PRO A 128 -5.87 -4.40 -5.40
CA PRO A 128 -4.78 -5.27 -4.91
C PRO A 128 -3.55 -4.47 -4.45
N MET A 129 -3.37 -3.25 -4.93
CA MET A 129 -2.32 -2.36 -4.41
C MET A 129 -2.62 -1.90 -2.99
N TYR A 130 -3.88 -1.57 -2.67
CA TYR A 130 -4.25 -1.25 -1.29
C TYR A 130 -4.13 -2.48 -0.39
N THR A 131 -4.52 -3.65 -0.88
CA THR A 131 -4.29 -4.94 -0.16
C THR A 131 -2.81 -5.13 0.16
N SER A 132 -1.92 -4.85 -0.80
CA SER A 132 -0.48 -4.99 -0.56
C SER A 132 0.04 -4.02 0.51
N PHE A 133 -0.44 -2.79 0.55
CA PHE A 133 -0.06 -1.83 1.60
C PHE A 133 -0.60 -2.21 2.98
N PHE A 134 -1.83 -2.74 3.08
CA PHE A 134 -2.34 -3.29 4.34
C PHE A 134 -1.49 -4.46 4.83
N LEU A 135 -1.10 -5.36 3.94
CA LEU A 135 -0.18 -6.45 4.28
C LEU A 135 1.19 -5.93 4.71
N MET A 136 1.72 -4.88 4.07
CA MET A 136 2.98 -4.24 4.52
C MET A 136 2.84 -3.66 5.92
N ALA A 137 1.72 -3.00 6.23
CA ALA A 137 1.47 -2.45 7.57
C ALA A 137 1.34 -3.55 8.63
N VAL A 138 0.68 -4.67 8.32
CA VAL A 138 0.65 -5.85 9.19
C VAL A 138 2.05 -6.44 9.37
N GLY A 139 2.80 -6.64 8.29
CA GLY A 139 4.17 -7.12 8.35
C GLY A 139 5.08 -6.20 9.19
N GLN A 140 4.93 -4.88 9.06
CA GLN A 140 5.62 -3.88 9.87
C GLN A 140 5.35 -4.06 11.37
N ALA A 141 4.10 -4.30 11.77
CA ALA A 141 3.73 -4.51 13.16
C ALA A 141 4.45 -5.75 13.77
N PHE A 142 4.60 -6.82 13.00
CA PHE A 142 5.33 -8.01 13.43
C PHE A 142 6.86 -7.82 13.44
N LEU A 143 7.41 -7.07 12.49
CA LEU A 143 8.85 -6.85 12.35
C LEU A 143 9.42 -5.93 13.43
N LEU A 144 8.68 -4.87 13.79
CA LEU A 144 9.23 -3.79 14.61
C LEU A 144 8.92 -3.92 16.12
N SER A 145 8.14 -4.91 16.54
CA SER A 145 7.83 -5.23 17.94
C SER A 145 7.49 -3.99 18.81
N ASN A 146 6.75 -3.02 18.24
CA ASN A 146 6.34 -1.79 18.90
C ASN A 146 4.90 -1.44 18.50
N TRP A 147 4.01 -1.31 19.50
CA TRP A 147 2.58 -1.07 19.26
C TRP A 147 2.30 0.26 18.55
N ALA A 148 3.00 1.32 18.94
CA ALA A 148 2.78 2.64 18.33
C ALA A 148 3.14 2.61 16.84
N VAL A 149 4.24 1.96 16.49
CA VAL A 149 4.71 1.86 15.10
C VAL A 149 3.82 0.93 14.28
N GLY A 150 3.42 -0.23 14.86
CA GLY A 150 2.54 -1.18 14.19
C GLY A 150 1.16 -0.60 13.91
N LEU A 151 0.50 -0.06 14.95
CA LEU A 151 -0.82 0.58 14.81
C LEU A 151 -0.75 1.86 13.97
N GLY A 152 0.34 2.63 14.10
CA GLY A 152 0.55 3.83 13.29
C GLY A 152 0.55 3.54 11.79
N GLY A 153 1.18 2.44 11.36
CA GLY A 153 1.15 1.99 9.97
C GLY A 153 -0.25 1.61 9.51
N LEU A 154 -0.95 0.80 10.30
CA LEU A 154 -2.31 0.34 9.98
C LEU A 154 -3.31 1.51 9.94
N ILE A 155 -3.32 2.37 10.96
CA ILE A 155 -4.24 3.51 11.04
C ILE A 155 -3.93 4.52 9.94
N GLY A 156 -2.65 4.86 9.75
CA GLY A 156 -2.24 5.83 8.74
C GLY A 156 -2.62 5.40 7.32
N PHE A 157 -2.48 4.12 7.01
CA PHE A 157 -2.88 3.60 5.71
C PHE A 157 -4.39 3.40 5.59
N ALA A 158 -5.08 2.97 6.65
CA ALA A 158 -6.54 2.86 6.65
C ALA A 158 -7.20 4.22 6.41
N LEU A 159 -6.68 5.30 7.00
CA LEU A 159 -7.17 6.65 6.76
C LEU A 159 -7.05 7.04 5.29
N LEU A 160 -5.89 6.81 4.65
CA LEU A 160 -5.74 7.01 3.20
C LEU A 160 -6.78 6.23 2.41
N PHE A 161 -6.94 4.94 2.72
CA PHE A 161 -7.87 4.06 2.02
C PHE A 161 -9.30 4.58 2.08
N PHE A 162 -9.83 4.85 3.27
CA PHE A 162 -11.22 5.30 3.43
C PHE A 162 -11.49 6.70 2.87
N LEU A 163 -10.50 7.59 2.91
CA LEU A 163 -10.63 8.92 2.29
C LEU A 163 -10.62 8.89 0.77
N ARG A 164 -10.13 7.82 0.16
CA ARG A 164 -9.83 7.78 -1.27
C ARG A 164 -10.61 6.73 -2.06
N VAL A 165 -10.90 5.55 -1.50
CA VAL A 165 -11.45 4.42 -2.25
C VAL A 165 -12.76 4.74 -2.97
N ASP A 166 -13.71 5.41 -2.30
CA ASP A 166 -15.01 5.74 -2.91
C ASP A 166 -14.89 6.79 -4.02
N LYS A 167 -13.91 7.70 -3.93
CA LYS A 167 -13.63 8.67 -4.99
C LYS A 167 -13.00 7.99 -6.20
N GLU A 168 -12.11 7.04 -5.97
CA GLU A 168 -11.48 6.26 -7.02
C GLU A 168 -12.51 5.42 -7.76
N GLU A 169 -13.39 4.70 -7.04
CA GLU A 169 -14.45 3.90 -7.67
C GLU A 169 -15.45 4.77 -8.42
N ARG A 170 -15.83 5.96 -7.91
CA ARG A 170 -16.68 6.90 -8.66
C ARG A 170 -16.03 7.38 -9.94
N MET A 171 -14.74 7.74 -9.89
CA MET A 171 -13.99 8.16 -11.06
C MET A 171 -13.90 7.05 -12.11
N MET A 172 -13.75 5.79 -11.69
CA MET A 172 -13.74 4.63 -12.57
C MET A 172 -15.13 4.38 -13.19
N LEU A 173 -16.21 4.49 -12.40
CA LEU A 173 -17.59 4.39 -12.91
C LEU A 173 -17.90 5.47 -13.94
N GLU A 174 -17.48 6.71 -13.73
CA GLU A 174 -17.68 7.80 -14.67
C GLU A 174 -16.90 7.59 -15.99
N ASN A 175 -15.73 6.95 -15.91
CA ASN A 175 -14.88 6.74 -17.07
C ASN A 175 -15.23 5.47 -17.87
N PHE A 176 -15.62 4.38 -17.20
CA PHE A 176 -15.86 3.07 -17.81
C PHE A 176 -17.33 2.63 -17.77
N GLY A 177 -18.19 3.36 -17.04
CA GLY A 177 -19.64 3.14 -17.02
C GLY A 177 -20.06 1.71 -16.68
N PRO A 178 -20.85 1.04 -17.56
CA PRO A 178 -21.36 -0.32 -17.34
C PRO A 178 -20.24 -1.36 -17.15
N GLU A 179 -19.13 -1.26 -17.89
CA GLU A 179 -18.01 -2.20 -17.81
C GLU A 179 -17.43 -2.26 -16.39
N TYR A 180 -17.27 -1.09 -15.74
CA TYR A 180 -16.80 -1.06 -14.36
C TYR A 180 -17.84 -1.55 -13.36
N ARG A 181 -19.13 -1.32 -13.62
CA ARG A 181 -20.23 -1.84 -12.77
C ARG A 181 -20.24 -3.36 -12.76
N ASP A 182 -20.17 -4.00 -13.93
CA ASP A 182 -20.10 -5.46 -14.04
C ASP A 182 -18.84 -6.02 -13.37
N TYR A 183 -17.73 -5.27 -13.41
CA TYR A 183 -16.51 -5.64 -12.70
C TYR A 183 -16.69 -5.56 -11.19
N MET A 184 -17.40 -4.54 -10.65
CA MET A 184 -17.69 -4.39 -9.22
C MET A 184 -18.56 -5.53 -8.69
N GLU A 185 -19.49 -6.06 -9.48
CA GLU A 185 -20.35 -7.18 -9.06
C GLU A 185 -19.57 -8.48 -8.87
N ARG A 186 -18.52 -8.69 -9.69
CA ARG A 186 -17.70 -9.91 -9.68
C ARG A 186 -16.55 -9.88 -8.72
N THR A 187 -16.14 -8.69 -8.25
CA THR A 187 -14.92 -8.51 -7.43
C THR A 187 -15.23 -7.75 -6.15
N LYS A 188 -14.41 -7.98 -5.13
CA LYS A 188 -14.45 -7.24 -3.86
C LYS A 188 -13.35 -6.18 -3.82
N ARG A 189 -13.37 -5.31 -2.80
CA ARG A 189 -12.38 -4.20 -2.71
C ARG A 189 -10.97 -4.69 -2.38
N LEU A 190 -10.80 -5.38 -1.25
CA LEU A 190 -9.50 -5.73 -0.67
C LEU A 190 -9.29 -7.23 -0.44
N ILE A 191 -10.33 -7.93 0.01
CA ILE A 191 -10.25 -9.34 0.42
C ILE A 191 -11.19 -10.12 -0.47
N PRO A 192 -10.67 -11.11 -1.23
CA PRO A 192 -11.50 -11.92 -2.12
C PRO A 192 -12.72 -12.49 -1.38
N TYR A 193 -13.88 -12.39 -2.00
CA TYR A 193 -15.19 -12.90 -1.51
C TYR A 193 -15.76 -12.21 -0.26
N ILE A 194 -14.97 -11.35 0.46
CA ILE A 194 -15.38 -10.73 1.74
C ILE A 194 -15.65 -9.25 1.57
N TYR A 195 -14.63 -8.48 1.24
CA TYR A 195 -14.69 -7.00 1.20
C TYR A 195 -13.85 -6.41 0.05
#